data_2bc5f0003c1577d053053b5e5f161aac
#
_entry.id   2bc5f0003c1577d053053b5e5f161aac
#
_cell.length_a   1.000
_cell.length_b   1.000
_cell.length_c   1.000
_cell.angle_alpha   90.00
_cell.angle_beta   90.00
_cell.angle_gamma   90.00
#
_symmetry.space_group_name_H-M   'P 1'
#
loop_
_entity.id
_entity.type
_entity.pdbx_description
1 polymer ?
#
loop_
_entity_poly.entity_id
_entity_poly.type
_entity_poly.pdbx_seq_one_letter_code
_entity_poly.pdbx_strand_id
1 'polypeptide(L)'
;MRICERLVAGESLGAICADAGVPAKATVFRWLDRNEEFRRLYALARGLLTQDLADEILEIADDSTDDWIEYRGKDGKTRRVFNLDNILRARLRIAARKRHLVGLMPNQPE
;
A
#
# COMPACT_ATOMS: atom_id res chain seq x y z
N MET A 1 0.46 20.87 -2.72
CA MET A 1 -0.28 20.82 -1.45
C MET A 1 0.22 19.68 -0.59
N ARG A 2 0.58 19.98 0.65
CA ARG A 2 1.27 19.05 1.54
C ARG A 2 0.49 17.75 1.81
N ILE A 3 -0.82 17.85 1.96
CA ILE A 3 -1.67 16.66 2.21
C ILE A 3 -1.59 15.70 1.04
N CYS A 4 -1.70 16.19 -0.19
CA CYS A 4 -1.65 15.36 -1.39
C CYS A 4 -0.26 14.74 -1.58
N GLU A 5 0.80 15.48 -1.30
CA GLU A 5 2.17 14.97 -1.36
C GLU A 5 2.39 13.80 -0.39
N ARG A 6 1.87 13.92 0.82
CA ARG A 6 1.99 12.87 1.82
C ARG A 6 1.12 11.66 1.49
N LEU A 7 -0.04 11.87 0.86
CA LEU A 7 -0.87 10.76 0.36
C LEU A 7 -0.14 9.94 -0.69
N VAL A 8 0.49 10.63 -1.66
CA VAL A 8 1.28 9.95 -2.71
C VAL A 8 2.45 9.18 -2.09
N ALA A 9 3.03 9.71 -1.02
CA ALA A 9 4.11 9.04 -0.31
C ALA A 9 3.65 7.79 0.47
N GLY A 10 2.35 7.53 0.54
CA GLY A 10 1.81 6.33 1.16
C GLY A 10 1.25 6.51 2.57
N GLU A 11 1.23 7.72 3.11
CA GLU A 11 0.65 7.98 4.42
C GLU A 11 -0.87 7.96 4.37
N SER A 12 -1.51 7.45 5.40
CA SER A 12 -2.96 7.50 5.51
C SER A 12 -3.43 8.90 5.85
N LEU A 13 -4.64 9.26 5.45
CA LEU A 13 -5.21 10.57 5.80
C LEU A 13 -5.29 10.78 7.32
N GLY A 14 -5.62 9.72 8.06
CA GLY A 14 -5.65 9.78 9.52
C GLY A 14 -4.29 10.13 10.12
N ALA A 15 -3.21 9.51 9.62
CA ALA A 15 -1.85 9.80 10.07
C ALA A 15 -1.42 11.22 9.73
N ILE A 16 -1.77 11.69 8.53
CA ILE A 16 -1.46 13.06 8.09
C ILE A 16 -2.16 14.08 8.99
N CYS A 17 -3.45 13.88 9.25
CA CYS A 17 -4.26 14.80 10.06
C CYS A 17 -3.94 14.75 11.56
N ALA A 18 -3.17 13.76 12.01
CA ALA A 18 -2.70 13.68 13.38
C ALA A 18 -1.56 14.66 13.67
N ASP A 19 -0.88 15.16 12.64
CA ASP A 19 0.25 16.08 12.81
C ASP A 19 -0.24 17.48 13.18
N ALA A 20 0.54 18.16 14.03
CA ALA A 20 0.32 19.55 14.36
C ALA A 20 0.44 20.43 13.10
N GLY A 21 -0.44 21.39 12.94
CA GLY A 21 -0.45 22.30 11.79
C GLY A 21 -1.16 21.76 10.57
N VAL A 22 -1.65 20.51 10.61
CA VAL A 22 -2.50 19.95 9.56
C VAL A 22 -3.96 20.01 10.02
N PRO A 23 -4.90 20.44 9.14
CA PRO A 23 -6.30 20.47 9.49
C PRO A 23 -6.84 19.12 9.91
N ALA A 24 -7.86 19.12 10.77
CA ALA A 24 -8.55 17.91 11.15
C ALA A 24 -9.20 17.22 9.94
N LYS A 25 -9.40 15.93 10.03
CA LYS A 25 -9.98 15.11 8.97
C LYS A 25 -11.33 15.65 8.50
N ALA A 26 -12.18 16.09 9.42
CA ALA A 26 -13.47 16.72 9.09
C ALA A 26 -13.33 17.98 8.23
N THR A 27 -12.30 18.79 8.50
CA THR A 27 -12.01 19.99 7.72
C THR A 27 -11.56 19.61 6.30
N VAL A 28 -10.74 18.58 6.16
CA VAL A 28 -10.30 18.08 4.85
C VAL A 28 -11.51 17.63 4.03
N PHE A 29 -12.42 16.88 4.63
CA PHE A 29 -13.65 16.44 3.93
C PHE A 29 -14.53 17.61 3.52
N ARG A 30 -14.59 18.66 4.35
CA ARG A 30 -15.32 19.88 3.99
C ARG A 30 -14.68 20.57 2.79
N TRP A 31 -13.36 20.63 2.72
CA TRP A 31 -12.64 21.20 1.58
C TRP A 31 -12.88 20.39 0.30
N LEU A 32 -12.92 19.06 0.40
CA LEU A 32 -13.23 18.19 -0.74
C LEU A 32 -14.63 18.51 -1.31
N ASP A 33 -15.56 18.87 -0.44
CA ASP A 33 -16.92 19.22 -0.85
C ASP A 33 -16.99 20.61 -1.49
N ARG A 34 -16.24 21.59 -0.97
CA ARG A 34 -16.36 23.00 -1.33
C ARG A 34 -15.33 23.54 -2.29
N ASN A 35 -14.14 22.92 -2.35
CA ASN A 35 -13.04 23.41 -3.16
C ASN A 35 -12.77 22.45 -4.31
N GLU A 36 -13.16 22.83 -5.52
CA GLU A 36 -13.02 22.00 -6.71
C GLU A 36 -11.55 21.71 -7.04
N GLU A 37 -10.67 22.69 -6.93
CA GLU A 37 -9.24 22.50 -7.19
C GLU A 37 -8.61 21.49 -6.23
N PHE A 38 -8.92 21.62 -4.95
CA PHE A 38 -8.46 20.66 -3.94
C PHE A 38 -8.99 19.25 -4.23
N ARG A 39 -10.25 19.15 -4.62
CA ARG A 39 -10.86 17.86 -4.99
C ARG A 39 -10.13 17.21 -6.14
N ARG A 40 -9.77 17.98 -7.16
CA ARG A 40 -9.03 17.49 -8.32
C ARG A 40 -7.65 16.99 -7.92
N LEU A 41 -6.91 17.77 -7.14
CA LEU A 41 -5.57 17.39 -6.67
C LEU A 41 -5.62 16.15 -5.77
N TYR A 42 -6.60 16.06 -4.91
CA TYR A 42 -6.80 14.92 -4.01
C TYR A 42 -7.10 13.64 -4.80
N ALA A 43 -7.99 13.74 -5.78
CA ALA A 43 -8.32 12.61 -6.65
C ALA A 43 -7.10 12.14 -7.44
N LEU A 44 -6.29 13.07 -7.96
CA LEU A 44 -5.07 12.75 -8.67
C LEU A 44 -4.07 12.04 -7.74
N ALA A 45 -3.88 12.54 -6.53
CA ALA A 45 -2.98 11.94 -5.54
C ALA A 45 -3.40 10.50 -5.20
N ARG A 46 -4.70 10.28 -5.00
CA ARG A 46 -5.23 8.94 -4.72
C ARG A 46 -5.03 8.00 -5.92
N GLY A 47 -5.19 8.49 -7.12
CA GLY A 47 -4.97 7.71 -8.35
C GLY A 47 -3.52 7.27 -8.48
N LEU A 48 -2.56 8.17 -8.20
CA LEU A 48 -1.14 7.85 -8.23
C LEU A 48 -0.77 6.81 -7.16
N LEU A 49 -1.29 6.97 -5.95
CA LEU A 49 -1.07 6.01 -4.88
C LEU A 49 -1.65 4.63 -5.23
N THR A 50 -2.84 4.60 -5.82
CA THR A 50 -3.48 3.37 -6.27
C THR A 50 -2.60 2.63 -7.28
N GLN A 51 -2.03 3.34 -8.24
CA GLN A 51 -1.14 2.77 -9.23
C GLN A 51 0.13 2.22 -8.58
N ASP A 52 0.75 2.98 -7.68
CA ASP A 52 1.95 2.54 -6.97
C ASP A 52 1.70 1.27 -6.16
N LEU A 53 0.57 1.19 -5.46
CA LEU A 53 0.21 0.01 -4.68
C LEU A 53 -0.01 -1.21 -5.56
N ALA A 54 -0.65 -1.03 -6.72
CA ALA A 54 -0.85 -2.11 -7.68
C ALA A 54 0.49 -2.63 -8.21
N ASP A 55 1.41 -1.72 -8.55
CA ASP A 55 2.75 -2.08 -9.00
C ASP A 55 3.54 -2.82 -7.92
N GLU A 56 3.45 -2.38 -6.66
CA GLU A 56 4.10 -3.05 -5.54
C GLU A 56 3.58 -4.48 -5.36
N ILE A 57 2.28 -4.70 -5.52
CA ILE A 57 1.69 -6.03 -5.42
C ILE A 57 2.28 -6.95 -6.48
N LEU A 58 2.41 -6.46 -7.73
CA LEU A 58 3.00 -7.22 -8.81
C LEU A 58 4.47 -7.54 -8.53
N GLU A 59 5.24 -6.57 -8.05
CA GLU A 59 6.64 -6.76 -7.69
C GLU A 59 6.81 -7.83 -6.61
N ILE A 60 5.99 -7.80 -5.57
CA ILE A 60 6.04 -8.79 -4.50
C ILE A 60 5.66 -10.17 -5.02
N ALA A 61 4.62 -10.25 -5.85
CA ALA A 61 4.14 -11.52 -6.41
C ALA A 61 5.17 -12.16 -7.34
N ASP A 62 5.91 -11.32 -8.10
CA ASP A 62 6.90 -11.80 -9.06
C ASP A 62 8.27 -12.07 -8.44
N ASP A 63 8.53 -11.56 -7.24
CA ASP A 63 9.80 -11.76 -6.54
C ASP A 63 9.85 -13.14 -5.89
N SER A 64 10.62 -14.03 -6.49
CA SER A 64 10.84 -15.39 -5.96
C SER A 64 12.24 -15.59 -5.40
N THR A 65 12.99 -14.52 -5.21
CA THR A 65 14.42 -14.57 -4.86
C THR A 65 14.71 -15.42 -3.63
N ASP A 66 13.92 -15.30 -2.59
CA ASP A 66 14.12 -15.99 -1.32
C ASP A 66 13.08 -17.08 -1.05
N ASP A 67 12.35 -17.51 -2.10
CA ASP A 67 11.31 -18.52 -1.94
C ASP A 67 11.88 -19.91 -1.75
N TRP A 68 13.14 -20.11 -2.10
CA TRP A 68 13.85 -21.38 -1.96
C TRP A 68 15.08 -21.19 -1.10
N ILE A 69 15.32 -22.12 -0.18
CA ILE A 69 16.54 -22.17 0.61
C ILE A 69 17.21 -23.51 0.44
N GLU A 70 18.54 -23.53 0.53
CA GLU A 70 19.30 -24.76 0.52
C GLU A 70 19.34 -25.35 1.93
N TYR A 71 19.02 -26.61 2.03
CA TYR A 71 19.03 -27.33 3.28
C TYR A 71 19.99 -28.51 3.14
N ARG A 72 20.93 -28.61 4.10
CA ARG A 72 21.86 -29.74 4.16
C ARG A 72 21.31 -30.77 5.14
N GLY A 73 20.90 -31.91 4.61
CA GLY A 73 20.38 -33.00 5.42
C GLY A 73 21.45 -33.74 6.22
N LYS A 74 21.00 -34.59 7.13
CA LYS A 74 21.91 -35.44 7.94
C LYS A 74 22.77 -36.40 7.09
N ASP A 75 22.29 -36.69 5.88
CA ASP A 75 23.02 -37.52 4.90
C ASP A 75 24.10 -36.74 4.16
N GLY A 76 24.32 -35.48 4.48
CA GLY A 76 25.29 -34.62 3.83
C GLY A 76 24.85 -34.06 2.47
N LYS A 77 23.69 -34.43 1.99
CA LYS A 77 23.15 -33.96 0.70
C LYS A 77 22.46 -32.62 0.86
N THR A 78 22.69 -31.73 -0.11
CA THR A 78 22.01 -30.45 -0.17
C THR A 78 20.70 -30.56 -0.96
N ARG A 79 19.64 -30.01 -0.43
CA ARG A 79 18.32 -29.97 -1.07
C ARG A 79 17.80 -28.56 -1.08
N ARG A 80 17.02 -28.22 -2.12
CA ARG A 80 16.27 -26.97 -2.17
C ARG A 80 14.91 -27.22 -1.54
N VAL A 81 14.57 -26.43 -0.55
CA VAL A 81 13.26 -26.48 0.11
C VAL A 81 12.59 -25.12 0.04
N PHE A 82 11.26 -25.09 0.10
CA PHE A 82 10.53 -23.84 0.12
C PHE A 82 10.86 -23.05 1.38
N ASN A 83 11.11 -21.77 1.19
CA ASN A 83 11.20 -20.83 2.31
C ASN A 83 9.78 -20.39 2.68
N LEU A 84 9.12 -21.18 3.51
CA LEU A 84 7.73 -20.97 3.88
C LEU A 84 7.51 -19.60 4.54
N ASP A 85 8.44 -19.20 5.41
CA ASP A 85 8.34 -17.91 6.09
C ASP A 85 8.34 -16.75 5.08
N ASN A 86 9.20 -16.81 4.06
CA ASN A 86 9.26 -15.79 3.03
C ASN A 86 7.97 -15.74 2.20
N ILE A 87 7.45 -16.91 1.85
CA ILE A 87 6.20 -17.03 1.08
C ILE A 87 5.03 -16.48 1.89
N LEU A 88 4.94 -16.81 3.17
CA LEU A 88 3.89 -16.30 4.06
C LEU A 88 3.98 -14.79 4.24
N ARG A 89 5.20 -14.25 4.41
CA ARG A 89 5.41 -12.80 4.50
C ARG A 89 4.98 -12.09 3.23
N ALA A 90 5.32 -12.64 2.06
CA ALA A 90 4.91 -12.08 0.78
C ALA A 90 3.38 -12.04 0.68
N ARG A 91 2.69 -13.10 1.07
CA ARG A 91 1.22 -13.13 1.09
C ARG A 91 0.63 -12.09 2.01
N LEU A 92 1.21 -11.91 3.21
CA LEU A 92 0.75 -10.90 4.16
C LEU A 92 0.95 -9.48 3.63
N ARG A 93 2.10 -9.22 3.00
CA ARG A 93 2.40 -7.92 2.37
C ARG A 93 1.42 -7.60 1.25
N ILE A 94 1.12 -8.58 0.41
CA ILE A 94 0.14 -8.44 -0.68
C ILE A 94 -1.25 -8.19 -0.09
N ALA A 95 -1.66 -8.95 0.91
CA ALA A 95 -2.98 -8.80 1.54
C ALA A 95 -3.14 -7.41 2.17
N ALA A 96 -2.12 -6.90 2.85
CA ALA A 96 -2.15 -5.56 3.44
C ALA A 96 -2.28 -4.48 2.37
N ARG A 97 -1.56 -4.60 1.25
CA ARG A 97 -1.63 -3.64 0.15
C ARG A 97 -2.95 -3.70 -0.59
N LYS A 98 -3.51 -4.89 -0.79
CA LYS A 98 -4.85 -5.06 -1.39
C LYS A 98 -5.92 -4.40 -0.54
N ARG A 99 -5.84 -4.54 0.79
CA ARG A 99 -6.78 -3.92 1.71
C ARG A 99 -6.70 -2.40 1.62
N HIS A 100 -5.50 -1.84 1.57
CA HIS A 100 -5.28 -0.41 1.40
C HIS A 100 -5.81 0.06 0.05
N LEU A 101 -5.54 -0.69 -1.02
CA LEU A 101 -6.00 -0.39 -2.38
C LEU A 101 -7.53 -0.32 -2.44
N VAL A 102 -8.22 -1.28 -1.84
CA VAL A 102 -9.70 -1.30 -1.79
C VAL A 102 -10.23 -0.05 -1.08
N GLY A 103 -9.57 0.36 0.01
CA GLY A 103 -9.96 1.57 0.73
C GLY A 103 -9.80 2.86 -0.07
N LEU A 104 -8.94 2.86 -1.10
CA LEU A 104 -8.71 4.02 -1.97
C LEU A 104 -9.67 4.06 -3.16
N MET A 105 -10.33 2.95 -3.48
CA MET A 105 -11.25 2.88 -4.60
C MET A 105 -12.52 3.67 -4.32
N PRO A 106 -13.14 4.29 -5.34
CA PRO A 106 -14.43 4.93 -5.19
C PRO A 106 -15.46 3.91 -4.69
N ASN A 107 -16.46 4.38 -3.92
CA ASN A 107 -17.54 3.51 -3.48
C ASN A 107 -18.24 2.88 -4.68
N GLN A 108 -18.31 1.56 -4.68
CA GLN A 108 -19.01 0.83 -5.71
C GLN A 108 -20.52 0.86 -5.39
N PRO A 109 -21.39 1.09 -6.37
CA PRO A 109 -22.82 0.92 -6.13
C PRO A 109 -23.11 -0.55 -5.81
N GLU A 110 -23.92 -0.74 -4.80
CA GLU A 110 -24.35 -2.10 -4.42
C GLU A 110 -25.21 -2.76 -5.49
#